data_7e3f015b7661a0bf309b78eff09838f8
#
_entry.id   7e3f015b7661a0bf309b78eff09838f8
#
_cell.length_a   1.000
_cell.length_b   1.000
_cell.length_c   1.000
_cell.angle_alpha   90.00
_cell.angle_beta   90.00
_cell.angle_gamma   90.00
#
_symmetry.space_group_name_H-M   'P 1'
#
loop_
_entity.id
_entity.type
_entity.pdbx_description
1 polymer ?
#
loop_
_entity_poly.entity_id
_entity_poly.type
_entity_poly.pdbx_seq_one_letter_code
_entity_poly.pdbx_strand_id
1 'polypeptide(L)' 'MLRYFSSNANIAKVSSKGVITAVNPGTCTIYVMTSNGIRAKMTVTVTR' A
#
# COMPACT_ATOMS: atom_id res chain seq x y z
N MET A 1 9.08 -2.23 -13.94
CA MET A 1 9.36 -1.62 -12.65
C MET A 1 8.09 -1.55 -11.83
N LEU A 2 8.12 -1.98 -10.58
CA LEU A 2 6.93 -1.98 -9.73
C LEU A 2 6.80 -0.66 -9.00
N ARG A 3 5.57 -0.23 -8.86
CA ARG A 3 5.25 0.96 -8.09
C ARG A 3 4.19 0.62 -7.06
N TYR A 4 4.34 1.18 -5.89
CA TYR A 4 3.43 0.95 -4.78
C TYR A 4 2.90 2.28 -4.27
N PHE A 5 1.59 2.32 -4.01
CA PHE A 5 0.96 3.51 -3.46
C PHE A 5 0.04 3.11 -2.33
N SER A 6 0.00 3.96 -1.31
CA SER A 6 -0.97 3.81 -0.22
C SER A 6 -2.03 4.89 -0.37
N SER A 7 -3.29 4.50 -0.24
CA SER A 7 -4.38 5.47 -0.29
C SER A 7 -4.37 6.39 0.92
N ASN A 8 -3.80 5.93 2.03
CA ASN A 8 -3.71 6.73 3.25
C ASN A 8 -2.42 6.41 3.98
N ALA A 9 -1.40 7.24 3.74
CA ALA A 9 -0.09 7.05 4.34
C ALA A 9 -0.08 7.29 5.84
N ASN A 10 -1.14 7.90 6.38
CA ASN A 10 -1.26 8.06 7.84
C ASN A 10 -1.66 6.75 8.52
N ILE A 11 -2.17 5.80 7.78
CA ILE A 11 -2.56 4.50 8.32
C ILE A 11 -1.48 3.46 8.02
N ALA A 12 -1.03 3.40 6.80
CA ALA A 12 0.01 2.47 6.41
C ALA A 12 0.84 3.06 5.28
N LYS A 13 2.14 2.87 5.36
CA LYS A 13 3.07 3.29 4.31
C LYS A 13 3.59 2.06 3.60
N VAL A 14 3.90 2.23 2.33
CA VAL A 14 4.49 1.15 1.54
C VAL A 14 5.79 1.66 0.93
N SER A 15 6.84 0.84 1.02
CA SER A 15 8.13 1.19 0.44
C SER A 15 8.21 0.72 -1.01
N SER A 16 9.22 1.19 -1.72
CA SER A 16 9.44 0.78 -3.10
C SER A 16 9.77 -0.71 -3.23
N LYS A 17 10.11 -1.35 -2.12
CA LYS A 17 10.39 -2.79 -2.09
C LYS A 17 9.17 -3.61 -1.72
N GLY A 18 8.03 -2.96 -1.51
CA GLY A 18 6.81 -3.65 -1.13
C GLY A 18 6.67 -3.91 0.35
N VAL A 19 7.48 -3.26 1.18
CA VAL A 19 7.37 -3.40 2.63
C VAL A 19 6.31 -2.42 3.13
N ILE A 20 5.32 -2.95 3.85
CA ILE A 20 4.23 -2.17 4.40
C ILE A 20 4.50 -1.91 5.87
N THR A 21 4.47 -0.64 6.26
CA THR A 21 4.68 -0.23 7.64
C THR A 21 3.40 0.38 8.17
N ALA A 22 2.88 -0.20 9.25
CA ALA A 22 1.68 0.31 9.91
C ALA A 22 2.03 1.56 10.70
N VAL A 23 1.20 2.59 10.57
CA VAL A 23 1.42 3.86 11.26
C VAL A 23 0.33 4.10 12.30
N ASN A 24 -0.93 3.97 11.91
CA ASN A 24 -2.07 4.18 12.78
C ASN A 24 -3.13 3.14 12.49
N PRO A 25 -4.03 2.87 13.46
CA PRO A 25 -5.13 1.94 13.20
C PRO A 25 -6.08 2.50 12.15
N GLY A 26 -6.65 1.62 11.35
CA GLY A 26 -7.61 2.00 10.33
C GLY A 26 -7.48 1.09 9.13
N THR A 27 -8.16 1.48 8.06
CA THR A 27 -8.15 0.71 6.82
C THR A 27 -7.65 1.59 5.68
N CYS A 28 -6.76 1.06 4.89
CA CYS A 28 -6.31 1.75 3.69
C CYS A 28 -6.15 0.75 2.55
N THR A 29 -6.01 1.26 1.35
CA THR A 29 -5.81 0.44 0.16
C THR A 29 -4.41 0.67 -0.39
N ILE A 30 -3.73 -0.42 -0.66
CA ILE A 30 -2.41 -0.37 -1.28
C ILE A 30 -2.57 -0.69 -2.76
N TYR A 31 -2.07 0.17 -3.61
CA TYR A 31 -2.11 -0.02 -5.06
C TYR A 31 -0.74 -0.43 -5.56
N VAL A 32 -0.74 -1.41 -6.43
CA VAL A 32 0.50 -1.90 -7.06
C VAL A 32 0.36 -1.72 -8.56
N MET A 33 1.36 -1.11 -9.18
CA MET A 33 1.41 -0.94 -10.63
C MET A 33 2.70 -1.54 -11.15
N THR A 34 2.59 -2.27 -12.25
CA THR A 34 3.76 -2.85 -12.91
C THR A 34 4.07 -2.09 -14.19
N SER A 35 5.25 -2.34 -14.74
CA SER A 35 5.66 -1.70 -15.98
C SER A 35 4.82 -2.14 -17.18
N ASN A 36 4.10 -3.26 -17.06
CA ASN A 36 3.22 -3.76 -18.11
C ASN A 36 1.85 -3.11 -18.09
N GLY A 37 1.62 -2.17 -17.19
CA GLY A 37 0.33 -1.52 -17.07
C GLY A 37 -0.67 -2.30 -16.24
N ILE A 38 -0.26 -3.39 -15.62
CA ILE A 38 -1.13 -4.15 -14.74
C ILE A 38 -1.26 -3.43 -13.42
N ARG A 39 -2.50 -3.29 -12.97
CA ARG A 39 -2.79 -2.65 -11.71
C ARG A 39 -3.54 -3.60 -10.79
N ALA A 40 -3.11 -3.63 -9.55
CA ALA A 40 -3.76 -4.44 -8.54
C ALA A 40 -3.92 -3.58 -7.28
N LYS A 41 -4.90 -3.93 -6.47
CA LYS A 41 -5.12 -3.24 -5.21
C LYS A 41 -5.42 -4.25 -4.13
N MET A 42 -5.06 -3.93 -2.91
CA MET A 42 -5.44 -4.76 -1.78
C MET A 42 -5.75 -3.89 -0.58
N THR A 43 -6.72 -4.36 0.20
CA THR A 43 -7.13 -3.67 1.40
C THR A 43 -6.25 -4.09 2.56
N VAL A 44 -5.72 -3.11 3.28
CA VAL A 44 -4.88 -3.36 4.45
C VAL A 44 -5.62 -2.79 5.66
N THR A 45 -5.82 -3.63 6.66
CA THR A 45 -6.42 -3.22 7.91
C THR A 45 -5.34 -3.24 8.99
N VAL A 46 -5.16 -2.10 9.65
CA VAL A 46 -4.21 -1.96 10.73
C VAL A 46 -4.99 -1.94 12.04
N THR A 47 -4.63 -2.83 12.95
CA THR A 47 -5.24 -2.89 14.26
C THR A 47 -4.21 -2.58 15.33
N ARG A 48 -4.69 -2.13 16.47
CA ARG A 48 -3.81 -1.87 17.61
C ARG A 48 -3.60 -3.13 18.41
#